data_03c97cb07e4e2fe145397b1416794597
#
_entry.id   03c97cb07e4e2fe145397b1416794597
#
_cell.length_a   1.000
_cell.length_b   1.000
_cell.length_c   1.000
_cell.angle_alpha   90.00
_cell.angle_beta   90.00
_cell.angle_gamma   90.00
#
_symmetry.space_group_name_H-M   'P 1'
#
loop_
_entity.id
_entity.type
_entity.pdbx_description
1 polymer ?
#
loop_
_entity_poly.entity_id
_entity_poly.type
_entity_poly.pdbx_seq_one_letter_code
_entity_poly.pdbx_strand_id
1 'polypeptide(L)'
;MKLNWTDEEIIEKIQDEKTINYGFNLLMDKYQEKVYSVIRRMVIDHDAADDAAQETFVKVWKNIESFKGDSKLYTWIYRIATNEALNHLRKKKRRFFIPIVDIEHELSSSLDTDIYYSGDEIQLKLQKALLKLPEKQRLVFNMKYFEEMKFKDIAEVMEVSVGSLKAQYHHAVKKIEKFIKED
;
A
#
# COMPACT_ATOMS: atom_id res chain seq x y z
N MET A 1 5.77 22.99 15.26
CA MET A 1 5.05 21.98 16.04
C MET A 1 3.92 21.46 15.15
N LYS A 2 4.05 20.26 14.54
CA LYS A 2 2.94 19.68 13.75
C LYS A 2 1.84 19.31 14.74
N LEU A 3 0.71 19.98 14.69
CA LEU A 3 -0.49 19.59 15.45
C LEU A 3 -0.86 18.18 15.00
N ASN A 4 -0.88 17.24 15.94
CA ASN A 4 -1.19 15.83 15.66
C ASN A 4 -2.72 15.65 15.71
N TRP A 5 -3.39 16.01 14.62
CA TRP A 5 -4.84 15.88 14.48
C TRP A 5 -5.27 14.41 14.55
N THR A 6 -6.31 14.11 15.32
CA THR A 6 -6.94 12.80 15.35
C THR A 6 -7.76 12.57 14.08
N ASP A 7 -8.13 11.31 13.79
CA ASP A 7 -8.98 11.03 12.63
C ASP A 7 -10.38 11.62 12.78
N GLU A 8 -10.89 11.63 14.01
CA GLU A 8 -12.18 12.20 14.36
C GLU A 8 -12.22 13.70 14.10
N GLU A 9 -11.17 14.44 14.52
CA GLU A 9 -11.06 15.88 14.27
C GLU A 9 -10.95 16.20 12.78
N ILE A 10 -10.22 15.38 12.01
CA ILE A 10 -10.12 15.52 10.55
C ILE A 10 -11.49 15.30 9.89
N ILE A 11 -12.20 14.23 10.29
CA ILE A 11 -13.52 13.92 9.77
C ILE A 11 -14.51 15.06 10.08
N GLU A 12 -14.50 15.61 11.30
CA GLU A 12 -15.33 16.74 11.67
C GLU A 12 -15.10 17.96 10.74
N LYS A 13 -13.82 18.25 10.45
CA LYS A 13 -13.49 19.36 9.52
C LYS A 13 -13.93 19.09 8.08
N ILE A 14 -13.94 17.82 7.66
CA ILE A 14 -14.39 17.42 6.32
C ILE A 14 -15.91 17.46 6.19
N GLN A 15 -16.65 17.20 7.27
CA GLN A 15 -18.13 17.22 7.28
C GLN A 15 -18.72 18.64 7.27
N ASP A 16 -17.95 19.65 7.61
CA ASP A 16 -18.36 21.07 7.54
C ASP A 16 -17.97 21.66 6.18
N GLU A 17 -18.97 22.07 5.38
CA GLU A 17 -18.78 22.67 4.05
C GLU A 17 -17.79 23.86 4.05
N LYS A 18 -17.68 24.60 5.15
CA LYS A 18 -16.76 25.75 5.27
C LYS A 18 -15.32 25.34 5.48
N THR A 19 -15.10 24.15 6.02
CA THR A 19 -13.76 23.66 6.40
C THR A 19 -13.34 22.39 5.66
N ILE A 20 -14.14 21.89 4.72
CA ILE A 20 -13.87 20.64 3.97
C ILE A 20 -12.48 20.64 3.32
N ASN A 21 -12.10 21.73 2.64
CA ASN A 21 -10.78 21.83 2.00
C ASN A 21 -9.64 21.80 3.03
N TYR A 22 -9.82 22.45 4.17
CA TYR A 22 -8.84 22.42 5.27
C TYR A 22 -8.74 21.03 5.88
N GLY A 23 -9.86 20.38 6.16
CA GLY A 23 -9.91 19.00 6.66
C GLY A 23 -9.23 18.02 5.71
N PHE A 24 -9.44 18.19 4.39
CA PHE A 24 -8.78 17.35 3.40
C PHE A 24 -7.26 17.59 3.34
N ASN A 25 -6.79 18.81 3.48
CA ASN A 25 -5.37 19.10 3.57
C ASN A 25 -4.75 18.42 4.80
N LEU A 26 -5.42 18.44 5.96
CA LEU A 26 -4.97 17.71 7.15
C LEU A 26 -4.91 16.20 6.91
N LEU A 27 -5.88 15.63 6.18
CA LEU A 27 -5.88 14.22 5.78
C LEU A 27 -4.68 13.92 4.87
N MET A 28 -4.42 14.76 3.88
CA MET A 28 -3.26 14.63 3.00
C MET A 28 -1.95 14.67 3.79
N ASP A 29 -1.77 15.67 4.65
CA ASP A 29 -0.57 15.82 5.49
C ASP A 29 -0.31 14.59 6.39
N LYS A 30 -1.38 13.94 6.84
CA LYS A 30 -1.31 12.77 7.71
C LYS A 30 -1.02 11.47 6.97
N TYR A 31 -1.56 11.30 5.75
CA TYR A 31 -1.63 10.01 5.09
C TYR A 31 -0.84 9.90 3.78
N GLN A 32 -0.45 11.01 3.13
CA GLN A 32 0.18 10.96 1.80
C GLN A 32 1.45 10.10 1.76
N GLU A 33 2.36 10.27 2.72
CA GLU A 33 3.62 9.51 2.77
C GLU A 33 3.37 8.00 2.99
N LYS A 34 2.42 7.67 3.87
CA LYS A 34 2.06 6.28 4.19
C LYS A 34 1.39 5.59 2.99
N VAL A 35 0.44 6.27 2.36
CA VAL A 35 -0.24 5.78 1.14
C VAL A 35 0.78 5.56 0.03
N TYR A 36 1.65 6.55 -0.21
CA TYR A 36 2.72 6.44 -1.18
C TYR A 36 3.63 5.23 -0.89
N SER A 37 4.09 5.08 0.35
CA SER A 37 4.96 3.97 0.76
C SER A 37 4.35 2.59 0.51
N VAL A 38 3.06 2.41 0.83
CA VAL A 38 2.36 1.14 0.58
C VAL A 38 2.27 0.85 -0.92
N ILE A 39 1.89 1.85 -1.71
CA ILE A 39 1.78 1.72 -3.17
C ILE A 39 3.16 1.45 -3.77
N ARG A 40 4.17 2.22 -3.38
CA ARG A 40 5.55 2.14 -3.88
C ARG A 40 6.15 0.74 -3.71
N ARG A 41 5.93 0.10 -2.55
CA ARG A 41 6.36 -1.28 -2.30
C ARG A 41 5.61 -2.33 -3.12
N MET A 42 4.44 -1.98 -3.66
CA MET A 42 3.68 -2.88 -4.54
C MET A 42 4.07 -2.73 -6.00
N VAL A 43 4.19 -1.50 -6.50
CA VAL A 43 4.41 -1.23 -7.93
C VAL A 43 5.88 -1.04 -8.29
N ILE A 44 6.75 -0.77 -7.31
CA ILE A 44 8.20 -0.57 -7.40
C ILE A 44 8.62 0.68 -8.19
N ASP A 45 8.01 0.95 -9.31
CA ASP A 45 8.28 2.10 -10.16
C ASP A 45 7.79 3.41 -9.51
N HIS A 46 8.63 4.47 -9.52
CA HIS A 46 8.35 5.74 -8.85
C HIS A 46 7.17 6.47 -9.48
N ASP A 47 7.21 6.63 -10.80
CA ASP A 47 6.18 7.39 -11.53
C ASP A 47 4.82 6.68 -11.42
N ALA A 48 4.84 5.35 -11.53
CA ALA A 48 3.65 4.52 -11.30
C ALA A 48 3.09 4.63 -9.88
N ALA A 49 3.98 4.78 -8.88
CA ALA A 49 3.54 4.96 -7.49
C ALA A 49 2.92 6.33 -7.27
N ASP A 50 3.50 7.38 -7.86
CA ASP A 50 2.96 8.74 -7.81
C ASP A 50 1.58 8.80 -8.47
N ASP A 51 1.44 8.25 -9.68
CA ASP A 51 0.15 8.20 -10.38
C ASP A 51 -0.91 7.46 -9.55
N ALA A 52 -0.58 6.29 -9.02
CA ALA A 52 -1.52 5.51 -8.21
C ALA A 52 -1.86 6.19 -6.87
N ALA A 53 -0.91 6.92 -6.26
CA ALA A 53 -1.16 7.71 -5.05
C ALA A 53 -2.08 8.91 -5.35
N GLN A 54 -1.87 9.62 -6.46
CA GLN A 54 -2.75 10.71 -6.90
C GLN A 54 -4.15 10.18 -7.18
N GLU A 55 -4.30 9.08 -7.95
CA GLU A 55 -5.60 8.44 -8.20
C GLU A 55 -6.30 8.04 -6.89
N THR A 56 -5.53 7.57 -5.91
CA THR A 56 -6.04 7.22 -4.57
C THR A 56 -6.67 8.44 -3.90
N PHE A 57 -5.95 9.57 -3.82
CA PHE A 57 -6.48 10.77 -3.15
C PHE A 57 -7.60 11.45 -3.90
N VAL A 58 -7.62 11.38 -5.23
CA VAL A 58 -8.78 11.81 -6.03
C VAL A 58 -10.03 10.97 -5.67
N LYS A 59 -9.87 9.65 -5.48
CA LYS A 59 -10.98 8.79 -5.04
C LYS A 59 -11.38 9.03 -3.60
N VAL A 60 -10.41 9.27 -2.72
CA VAL A 60 -10.67 9.67 -1.33
C VAL A 60 -11.50 10.96 -1.33
N TRP A 61 -11.09 12.01 -2.05
CA TRP A 61 -11.81 13.26 -2.15
C TRP A 61 -13.25 13.07 -2.63
N LYS A 62 -13.46 12.32 -3.70
CA LYS A 62 -14.79 12.10 -4.29
C LYS A 62 -15.74 11.30 -3.39
N ASN A 63 -15.21 10.51 -2.46
CA ASN A 63 -16.01 9.59 -1.66
C ASN A 63 -15.98 9.90 -0.16
N ILE A 64 -15.22 10.90 0.28
CA ILE A 64 -15.04 11.19 1.71
C ILE A 64 -16.35 11.60 2.41
N GLU A 65 -17.23 12.31 1.70
CA GLU A 65 -18.55 12.68 2.22
C GLU A 65 -19.44 11.46 2.51
N SER A 66 -19.21 10.36 1.78
CA SER A 66 -19.92 9.10 1.98
C SER A 66 -19.32 8.21 3.06
N PHE A 67 -18.19 8.61 3.66
CA PHE A 67 -17.55 7.87 4.73
C PHE A 67 -18.40 7.89 6.01
N LYS A 68 -18.97 6.75 6.37
CA LYS A 68 -19.93 6.62 7.49
C LYS A 68 -19.27 6.34 8.85
N GLY A 69 -17.95 6.13 8.89
CA GLY A 69 -17.26 5.75 10.13
C GLY A 69 -17.41 4.28 10.52
N ASP A 70 -17.92 3.42 9.62
CA ASP A 70 -18.05 1.97 9.86
C ASP A 70 -16.68 1.28 10.03
N SER A 71 -15.62 1.90 9.56
CA SER A 71 -14.23 1.51 9.75
C SER A 71 -13.40 2.70 10.19
N LYS A 72 -12.16 2.44 10.62
CA LYS A 72 -11.21 3.55 10.87
C LYS A 72 -10.87 4.26 9.56
N LEU A 73 -10.64 5.58 9.62
CA LEU A 73 -10.33 6.40 8.45
C LEU A 73 -9.13 5.84 7.66
N TYR A 74 -8.05 5.48 8.37
CA TYR A 74 -6.87 4.91 7.70
C TYR A 74 -7.17 3.56 7.01
N THR A 75 -8.01 2.70 7.60
CA THR A 75 -8.40 1.41 7.00
C THR A 75 -9.14 1.64 5.68
N TRP A 76 -10.04 2.62 5.65
CA TRP A 76 -10.78 3.00 4.46
C TRP A 76 -9.87 3.57 3.37
N ILE A 77 -8.94 4.48 3.73
CA ILE A 77 -7.96 5.04 2.79
C ILE A 77 -7.05 3.94 2.23
N TYR A 78 -6.55 3.05 3.09
CA TYR A 78 -5.67 1.95 2.66
C TYR A 78 -6.38 0.95 1.75
N ARG A 79 -7.69 0.73 1.92
CA ARG A 79 -8.47 -0.08 0.97
C ARG A 79 -8.47 0.53 -0.42
N ILE A 80 -8.65 1.84 -0.53
CA ILE A 80 -8.59 2.55 -1.81
C ILE A 80 -7.17 2.43 -2.39
N ALA A 81 -6.15 2.75 -1.62
CA ALA A 81 -4.74 2.72 -2.03
C ALA A 81 -4.28 1.35 -2.54
N THR A 82 -4.60 0.29 -1.80
CA THR A 82 -4.23 -1.08 -2.18
C THR A 82 -4.94 -1.56 -3.43
N ASN A 83 -6.20 -1.15 -3.61
CA ASN A 83 -6.94 -1.42 -4.84
C ASN A 83 -6.32 -0.70 -6.04
N GLU A 84 -5.88 0.55 -5.89
CA GLU A 84 -5.20 1.28 -6.97
C GLU A 84 -3.86 0.64 -7.33
N ALA A 85 -3.05 0.27 -6.34
CA ALA A 85 -1.80 -0.45 -6.58
C ALA A 85 -2.03 -1.77 -7.35
N LEU A 86 -3.01 -2.58 -6.94
CA LEU A 86 -3.36 -3.83 -7.62
C LEU A 86 -3.92 -3.58 -9.03
N ASN A 87 -4.72 -2.54 -9.23
CA ASN A 87 -5.25 -2.16 -10.52
C ASN A 87 -4.13 -1.73 -11.47
N HIS A 88 -3.15 -0.97 -10.96
CA HIS A 88 -1.98 -0.56 -11.73
C HIS A 88 -1.18 -1.78 -12.20
N LEU A 89 -0.88 -2.73 -11.31
CA LEU A 89 -0.20 -3.98 -11.67
C LEU A 89 -0.99 -4.79 -12.71
N ARG A 90 -2.32 -4.88 -12.59
CA ARG A 90 -3.17 -5.57 -13.57
C ARG A 90 -3.19 -4.86 -14.93
N LYS A 91 -3.24 -3.51 -14.96
CA LYS A 91 -3.15 -2.72 -16.18
C LYS A 91 -1.81 -2.95 -16.87
N LYS A 92 -0.70 -2.94 -16.13
CA LYS A 92 0.65 -3.23 -16.64
C LYS A 92 0.71 -4.64 -17.28
N LYS A 93 0.23 -5.65 -16.58
CA LYS A 93 0.15 -7.04 -17.11
C LYS A 93 -0.61 -7.13 -18.42
N ARG A 94 -1.78 -6.47 -18.55
CA ARG A 94 -2.60 -6.49 -19.75
C ARG A 94 -1.96 -5.74 -20.91
N ARG A 95 -1.35 -4.58 -20.65
CA ARG A 95 -0.79 -3.71 -21.70
C ARG A 95 0.36 -4.36 -22.46
N PHE A 96 1.17 -5.14 -21.76
CA PHE A 96 2.39 -5.70 -22.35
C PHE A 96 2.27 -7.17 -22.72
N PHE A 97 1.13 -7.84 -22.50
CA PHE A 97 0.97 -9.30 -22.69
C PHE A 97 2.11 -10.12 -22.07
N ILE A 98 2.71 -9.60 -20.99
CA ILE A 98 3.93 -10.12 -20.39
C ILE A 98 3.59 -11.30 -19.48
N PRO A 99 4.27 -12.45 -19.57
CA PRO A 99 4.20 -13.52 -18.59
C PRO A 99 4.56 -13.00 -17.19
N ILE A 100 3.97 -13.59 -16.15
CA ILE A 100 4.17 -13.14 -14.75
C ILE A 100 5.66 -13.12 -14.38
N VAL A 101 6.45 -14.06 -14.90
CA VAL A 101 7.89 -14.17 -14.66
C VAL A 101 8.66 -12.96 -15.19
N ASP A 102 8.26 -12.40 -16.33
CA ASP A 102 8.96 -11.26 -16.93
C ASP A 102 8.70 -9.96 -16.18
N ILE A 103 7.49 -9.80 -15.58
CA ILE A 103 7.19 -8.65 -14.74
C ILE A 103 8.01 -8.68 -13.45
N GLU A 104 8.17 -9.85 -12.83
CA GLU A 104 9.02 -9.99 -11.65
C GLU A 104 10.46 -9.62 -11.97
N HIS A 105 10.97 -10.03 -13.13
CA HIS A 105 12.31 -9.70 -13.58
C HIS A 105 12.47 -8.19 -13.85
N GLU A 106 11.52 -7.57 -14.53
CA GLU A 106 11.51 -6.12 -14.78
C GLU A 106 11.48 -5.33 -13.48
N LEU A 107 10.59 -5.69 -12.54
CA LEU A 107 10.52 -5.05 -11.23
C LEU A 107 11.79 -5.28 -10.39
N SER A 108 12.41 -6.46 -10.49
CA SER A 108 13.68 -6.75 -9.83
C SER A 108 14.83 -5.89 -10.39
N SER A 109 14.90 -5.72 -11.71
CA SER A 109 15.89 -4.86 -12.35
C SER A 109 15.70 -3.39 -11.97
N SER A 110 14.46 -2.94 -11.83
CA SER A 110 14.15 -1.59 -11.37
C SER A 110 14.60 -1.34 -9.93
N LEU A 111 14.56 -2.37 -9.06
CA LEU A 111 15.07 -2.26 -7.69
C LEU A 111 16.59 -2.03 -7.62
N ASP A 112 17.35 -2.62 -8.54
CA ASP A 112 18.83 -2.50 -8.55
C ASP A 112 19.30 -1.07 -8.86
N THR A 113 18.48 -0.29 -9.56
CA THR A 113 18.78 1.10 -9.95
C THR A 113 18.06 2.15 -9.11
N ASP A 114 17.22 1.71 -8.19
CA ASP A 114 16.33 2.59 -7.45
C ASP A 114 17.01 3.19 -6.21
N ILE A 115 17.14 4.52 -6.20
CA ILE A 115 17.75 5.28 -5.12
C ILE A 115 17.05 5.06 -3.77
N TYR A 116 15.73 4.80 -3.78
CA TYR A 116 14.96 4.55 -2.57
C TYR A 116 15.39 3.27 -1.83
N TYR A 117 15.86 2.28 -2.57
CA TYR A 117 16.35 1.00 -2.04
C TYR A 117 17.87 0.87 -2.09
N SER A 118 18.57 1.81 -2.74
CA SER A 118 20.02 1.81 -2.86
C SER A 118 20.68 2.13 -1.51
N GLY A 119 21.67 1.33 -1.11
CA GLY A 119 22.47 1.56 0.10
C GLY A 119 22.16 0.62 1.28
N ASP A 120 21.10 -0.17 1.22
CA ASP A 120 20.82 -1.23 2.19
C ASP A 120 20.63 -2.57 1.47
N GLU A 121 21.68 -3.36 1.41
CA GLU A 121 21.68 -4.69 0.77
C GLU A 121 20.64 -5.63 1.37
N ILE A 122 20.37 -5.52 2.67
CA ILE A 122 19.37 -6.35 3.37
C ILE A 122 17.97 -5.96 2.91
N GLN A 123 17.69 -4.65 2.82
CA GLN A 123 16.41 -4.18 2.33
C GLN A 123 16.20 -4.54 0.86
N LEU A 124 17.22 -4.38 0.03
CA LEU A 124 17.14 -4.76 -1.38
C LEU A 124 16.86 -6.26 -1.53
N LYS A 125 17.57 -7.11 -0.79
CA LYS A 125 17.35 -8.57 -0.78
C LYS A 125 15.93 -8.91 -0.32
N LEU A 126 15.43 -8.26 0.72
CA LEU A 126 14.05 -8.42 1.19
C LEU A 126 13.03 -8.02 0.10
N GLN A 127 13.23 -6.89 -0.58
CA GLN A 127 12.32 -6.45 -1.65
C GLN A 127 12.32 -7.44 -2.83
N LYS A 128 13.48 -7.98 -3.22
CA LYS A 128 13.58 -9.03 -4.24
C LYS A 128 12.83 -10.30 -3.81
N ALA A 129 12.96 -10.72 -2.54
CA ALA A 129 12.20 -11.84 -1.99
C ALA A 129 10.69 -11.59 -2.01
N LEU A 130 10.26 -10.36 -1.70
CA LEU A 130 8.85 -9.95 -1.74
C LEU A 130 8.27 -10.02 -3.16
N LEU A 131 9.04 -9.69 -4.20
CA LEU A 131 8.59 -9.81 -5.59
C LEU A 131 8.26 -11.25 -6.00
N LYS A 132 8.90 -12.25 -5.38
CA LYS A 132 8.60 -13.68 -5.60
C LYS A 132 7.28 -14.13 -4.97
N LEU A 133 6.65 -13.29 -4.15
CA LEU A 133 5.37 -13.61 -3.53
C LEU A 133 4.20 -13.30 -4.48
N PRO A 134 3.11 -14.10 -4.43
CA PRO A 134 1.84 -13.67 -5.01
C PRO A 134 1.42 -12.30 -4.47
N GLU A 135 0.83 -11.44 -5.31
CA GLU A 135 0.49 -10.05 -4.98
C GLU A 135 -0.26 -9.89 -3.65
N LYS A 136 -1.23 -10.78 -3.38
CA LYS A 136 -1.98 -10.74 -2.12
C LYS A 136 -1.11 -11.04 -0.90
N GLN A 137 -0.17 -12.00 -1.01
CA GLN A 137 0.75 -12.32 0.08
C GLN A 137 1.74 -11.18 0.32
N ARG A 138 2.25 -10.58 -0.76
CA ARG A 138 3.12 -9.39 -0.71
C ARG A 138 2.41 -8.22 -0.04
N LEU A 139 1.15 -7.97 -0.41
CA LEU A 139 0.35 -6.90 0.19
C LEU A 139 0.13 -7.11 1.70
N VAL A 140 -0.25 -8.32 2.12
CA VAL A 140 -0.38 -8.68 3.54
C VAL A 140 0.92 -8.46 4.29
N PHE A 141 2.03 -8.91 3.72
CA PHE A 141 3.34 -8.73 4.33
C PHE A 141 3.69 -7.24 4.49
N ASN A 142 3.53 -6.45 3.44
CA ASN A 142 3.82 -5.01 3.46
C ASN A 142 3.02 -4.29 4.55
N MET A 143 1.70 -4.50 4.61
CA MET A 143 0.86 -3.88 5.63
C MET A 143 1.19 -4.34 7.05
N LYS A 144 1.57 -5.63 7.23
CA LYS A 144 1.88 -6.15 8.57
C LYS A 144 3.27 -5.75 9.04
N TYR A 145 4.27 -5.84 8.17
CA TYR A 145 5.67 -5.65 8.53
C TYR A 145 6.10 -4.18 8.50
N PHE A 146 5.80 -3.45 7.43
CA PHE A 146 6.25 -2.06 7.27
C PHE A 146 5.28 -1.05 7.86
N GLU A 147 3.98 -1.30 7.79
CA GLU A 147 2.95 -0.39 8.32
C GLU A 147 2.48 -0.78 9.73
N GLU A 148 2.98 -1.89 10.27
CA GLU A 148 2.68 -2.41 11.61
C GLU A 148 1.18 -2.58 11.91
N MET A 149 0.36 -2.70 10.86
CA MET A 149 -1.09 -2.81 11.00
C MET A 149 -1.50 -4.06 11.79
N LYS A 150 -2.59 -3.97 12.54
CA LYS A 150 -3.19 -5.13 13.19
C LYS A 150 -3.86 -6.03 12.16
N PHE A 151 -3.79 -7.35 12.34
CA PHE A 151 -4.44 -8.30 11.42
C PHE A 151 -5.94 -8.03 11.23
N LYS A 152 -6.63 -7.52 12.25
CA LYS A 152 -8.04 -7.13 12.11
C LYS A 152 -8.21 -6.01 11.08
N ASP A 153 -7.39 -4.97 11.16
CA ASP A 153 -7.47 -3.82 10.26
C ASP A 153 -7.07 -4.23 8.82
N ILE A 154 -6.03 -5.08 8.66
CA ILE A 154 -5.66 -5.63 7.34
C ILE A 154 -6.80 -6.49 6.76
N ALA A 155 -7.50 -7.28 7.59
CA ALA A 155 -8.63 -8.08 7.17
C ALA A 155 -9.77 -7.21 6.62
N GLU A 156 -10.01 -6.07 7.25
CA GLU A 156 -10.97 -5.06 6.78
C GLU A 156 -10.51 -4.41 5.45
N VAL A 157 -9.21 -4.08 5.31
CA VAL A 157 -8.65 -3.53 4.05
C VAL A 157 -8.81 -4.51 2.90
N MET A 158 -8.52 -5.79 3.13
CA MET A 158 -8.49 -6.82 2.08
C MET A 158 -9.82 -7.57 1.91
N GLU A 159 -10.81 -7.30 2.76
CA GLU A 159 -12.14 -7.95 2.77
C GLU A 159 -12.04 -9.48 2.87
N VAL A 160 -11.18 -9.95 3.79
CA VAL A 160 -10.96 -11.38 4.06
C VAL A 160 -11.03 -11.68 5.55
N SER A 161 -11.16 -12.96 5.92
CA SER A 161 -11.13 -13.35 7.34
C SER A 161 -9.73 -13.20 7.93
N VAL A 162 -9.65 -12.87 9.22
CA VAL A 162 -8.39 -12.79 9.98
C VAL A 162 -7.62 -14.11 9.95
N GLY A 163 -8.34 -15.25 9.98
CA GLY A 163 -7.74 -16.58 9.89
C GLY A 163 -7.01 -16.81 8.57
N SER A 164 -7.69 -16.49 7.44
CA SER A 164 -7.08 -16.56 6.10
C SER A 164 -5.85 -15.66 6.00
N LEU A 165 -5.92 -14.47 6.59
CA LEU A 165 -4.86 -13.49 6.55
C LEU A 165 -3.61 -13.94 7.31
N LYS A 166 -3.78 -14.51 8.51
CA LYS A 166 -2.68 -15.09 9.29
C LYS A 166 -2.00 -16.22 8.54
N ALA A 167 -2.77 -17.09 7.87
CA ALA A 167 -2.21 -18.15 7.03
C ALA A 167 -1.40 -17.59 5.86
N GLN A 168 -1.94 -16.58 5.14
CA GLN A 168 -1.23 -15.91 4.04
C GLN A 168 0.08 -15.26 4.50
N TYR A 169 0.05 -14.57 5.65
CA TYR A 169 1.24 -13.96 6.23
C TYR A 169 2.30 -15.02 6.60
N HIS A 170 1.90 -16.12 7.25
CA HIS A 170 2.79 -17.22 7.60
C HIS A 170 3.45 -17.84 6.35
N HIS A 171 2.66 -18.07 5.30
CA HIS A 171 3.20 -18.55 4.02
C HIS A 171 4.16 -17.56 3.37
N ALA A 172 3.86 -16.26 3.44
CA ALA A 172 4.76 -15.22 2.94
C ALA A 172 6.11 -15.25 3.68
N VAL A 173 6.08 -15.25 5.02
CA VAL A 173 7.31 -15.30 5.85
C VAL A 173 8.15 -16.53 5.50
N LYS A 174 7.56 -17.73 5.43
CA LYS A 174 8.30 -18.95 5.08
C LYS A 174 8.95 -18.89 3.70
N LYS A 175 8.28 -18.31 2.71
CA LYS A 175 8.86 -18.15 1.37
C LYS A 175 10.02 -17.16 1.36
N ILE A 176 9.89 -16.05 2.09
CA ILE A 176 10.95 -15.04 2.24
C ILE A 176 12.17 -15.66 2.92
N GLU A 177 11.96 -16.37 4.05
CA GLU A 177 13.05 -17.05 4.75
C GLU A 177 13.79 -18.05 3.87
N LYS A 178 13.04 -18.83 3.07
CA LYS A 178 13.62 -19.76 2.10
C LYS A 178 14.47 -19.03 1.09
N PHE A 179 13.93 -17.97 0.46
CA PHE A 179 14.65 -17.19 -0.55
C PHE A 179 15.94 -16.58 0.01
N ILE A 180 15.86 -15.97 1.22
CA ILE A 180 17.05 -15.34 1.84
C ILE A 180 18.15 -16.35 2.20
N LYS A 181 17.80 -17.61 2.48
CA LYS A 181 18.77 -18.66 2.82
C LYS A 181 19.42 -19.33 1.60
N GLU A 182 18.73 -19.35 0.47
CA GLU A 182 19.19 -19.99 -0.77
C GLU A 182 20.04 -19.06 -1.64
N ASP A 183 20.05 -17.77 -1.36
CA ASP A 183 20.78 -16.71 -2.06
C ASP A 183 21.98 -16.20 -1.21
#